data_f94ba5f0c7044f3478b974a17c4e75d4
#
_entry.id   f94ba5f0c7044f3478b974a17c4e75d4
#
_cell.length_a   1.000
_cell.length_b   1.000
_cell.length_c   1.000
_cell.angle_alpha   90.00
_cell.angle_beta   90.00
_cell.angle_gamma   90.00
#
_symmetry.space_group_name_H-M   'P 1'
#
loop_
_entity.id
_entity.type
_entity.pdbx_description
1 polymer ?
#
loop_
_entity_poly.entity_id
_entity_poly.type
_entity_poly.pdbx_seq_one_letter_code
_entity_poly.pdbx_strand_id
1 'polypeptide(L)'
;RTWGTYQGQTHLGGAPLFWHQYSHVWVDFRGIRDAFMRDKGLDYFENSRRATLAQQAYALANPGGWNDMDGEIWGLTACDGPGEITGPDHLGRTRRFRDYKARGAGLVDAFDDGTIAPTAALSSLPFAPERVLPTLRAMRRRLGRAIYQRYGFVDAFNTSFRAEGAKLSDGRYLAGFGWVDTDYLGIDQGPIVAMISNHRNELIWRTMKRLPALRRGLQRAGFTGGWLETA
;
A
#
# COMPACT_ATOMS: atom_id res chain seq x y z
N ARG A 1 -18.20 8.53 5.76
CA ARG A 1 -16.75 8.77 5.60
C ARG A 1 -16.18 9.14 6.97
N THR A 2 -15.16 8.43 7.44
CA THR A 2 -14.45 8.75 8.68
C THR A 2 -13.30 9.69 8.35
N TRP A 3 -13.20 10.80 9.09
CA TRP A 3 -12.12 11.77 8.97
C TRP A 3 -11.48 11.95 10.35
N GLY A 4 -10.17 11.89 10.43
CA GLY A 4 -9.49 12.00 11.73
C GLY A 4 -7.97 11.97 11.61
N THR A 5 -7.30 11.99 12.76
CA THR A 5 -5.83 11.96 12.85
C THR A 5 -5.34 10.58 13.28
N TYR A 6 -4.42 10.03 12.51
CA TYR A 6 -3.72 8.78 12.82
C TYR A 6 -2.23 8.95 12.54
N GLN A 7 -1.37 8.53 13.47
CA GLN A 7 0.09 8.67 13.36
C GLN A 7 0.53 10.10 12.95
N GLY A 8 -0.10 11.12 13.54
CA GLY A 8 0.22 12.53 13.26
C GLY A 8 -0.33 13.06 11.93
N GLN A 9 -1.05 12.27 11.14
CA GLN A 9 -1.61 12.66 9.84
C GLN A 9 -3.13 12.71 9.90
N THR A 10 -3.72 13.85 9.52
CA THR A 10 -5.19 14.00 9.40
C THR A 10 -5.62 13.70 7.98
N HIS A 11 -6.41 12.63 7.81
CA HIS A 11 -6.84 12.14 6.50
C HIS A 11 -8.15 11.36 6.57
N LEU A 12 -8.67 10.99 5.42
CA LEU A 12 -9.84 10.13 5.28
C LEU A 12 -9.49 8.71 5.77
N GLY A 13 -10.32 8.14 6.63
CA GLY A 13 -10.15 6.80 7.16
C GLY A 13 -10.24 5.72 6.07
N GLY A 14 -9.48 4.67 6.29
CA GLY A 14 -9.30 3.51 5.42
C GLY A 14 -7.92 2.94 5.66
N ALA A 15 -7.81 1.78 6.35
CA ALA A 15 -6.51 1.27 6.78
C ALA A 15 -5.69 0.63 5.65
N PRO A 16 -6.27 -0.19 4.75
CA PRO A 16 -5.53 -0.75 3.62
C PRO A 16 -5.16 0.34 2.60
N LEU A 17 -3.88 0.41 2.20
CA LEU A 17 -3.41 1.50 1.31
C LEU A 17 -4.02 1.46 -0.08
N PHE A 18 -4.46 0.32 -0.61
CA PHE A 18 -5.06 0.27 -1.94
C PHE A 18 -6.26 1.23 -2.08
N TRP A 19 -7.00 1.50 -1.01
CA TRP A 19 -8.10 2.47 -1.00
C TRP A 19 -7.65 3.89 -1.34
N HIS A 20 -6.40 4.20 -1.05
CA HIS A 20 -5.77 5.49 -1.32
C HIS A 20 -4.94 5.51 -2.60
N GLN A 21 -4.88 4.40 -3.36
CA GLN A 21 -3.98 4.23 -4.49
C GLN A 21 -4.68 3.95 -5.82
N TYR A 22 -5.61 2.98 -5.86
CA TYR A 22 -6.08 2.42 -7.13
C TYR A 22 -6.74 3.43 -8.06
N SER A 23 -7.57 4.35 -7.54
CA SER A 23 -8.12 5.41 -8.37
C SER A 23 -7.05 6.36 -8.91
N HIS A 24 -5.97 6.57 -8.15
CA HIS A 24 -4.86 7.43 -8.56
C HIS A 24 -3.98 6.85 -9.66
N VAL A 25 -4.04 5.55 -9.91
CA VAL A 25 -3.37 4.94 -11.07
C VAL A 25 -3.83 5.61 -12.36
N TRP A 26 -5.13 5.90 -12.45
CA TRP A 26 -5.80 6.40 -13.64
C TRP A 26 -6.12 7.89 -13.58
N VAL A 27 -6.43 8.40 -12.41
CA VAL A 27 -6.93 9.77 -12.22
C VAL A 27 -5.91 10.61 -11.47
N ASP A 28 -5.50 11.72 -12.09
CA ASP A 28 -4.73 12.74 -11.41
C ASP A 28 -5.63 13.60 -10.54
N PHE A 29 -5.65 13.32 -9.24
CA PHE A 29 -6.47 14.09 -8.30
C PHE A 29 -5.81 15.36 -7.78
N ARG A 30 -4.63 15.73 -8.28
CA ARG A 30 -3.95 16.97 -7.86
C ARG A 30 -4.77 18.19 -8.31
N GLY A 31 -5.14 19.01 -7.33
CA GLY A 31 -5.85 20.26 -7.53
C GLY A 31 -7.33 20.14 -7.86
N ILE A 32 -7.88 18.93 -8.07
CA ILE A 32 -9.32 18.71 -8.25
C ILE A 32 -9.95 18.22 -6.95
N ARG A 33 -11.16 18.73 -6.63
CA ARG A 33 -11.81 18.46 -5.35
C ARG A 33 -13.30 18.25 -5.53
N ASP A 34 -13.84 17.23 -4.86
CA ASP A 34 -15.28 17.11 -4.63
C ASP A 34 -15.73 18.00 -3.44
N ALA A 35 -17.02 18.02 -3.14
CA ALA A 35 -17.56 18.84 -2.04
C ALA A 35 -16.91 18.48 -0.69
N PHE A 36 -16.68 17.19 -0.44
CA PHE A 36 -16.07 16.72 0.80
C PHE A 36 -14.63 17.23 0.95
N MET A 37 -13.80 17.10 -0.08
CA MET A 37 -12.40 17.55 -0.04
C MET A 37 -12.28 19.08 -0.04
N ARG A 38 -13.23 19.81 -0.63
CA ARG A 38 -13.29 21.28 -0.49
C ARG A 38 -13.52 21.70 0.98
N ASP A 39 -14.45 21.04 1.66
CA ASP A 39 -14.70 21.27 3.10
C ASP A 39 -13.45 20.99 3.96
N LYS A 40 -12.64 20.00 3.59
CA LYS A 40 -11.39 19.66 4.30
C LYS A 40 -10.17 20.48 3.87
N GLY A 41 -10.29 21.34 2.86
CA GLY A 41 -9.20 22.18 2.36
C GLY A 41 -8.08 21.38 1.64
N LEU A 42 -8.34 20.14 1.23
CA LEU A 42 -7.37 19.24 0.61
C LEU A 42 -7.89 18.70 -0.74
N ASP A 43 -7.02 18.07 -1.49
CA ASP A 43 -7.38 17.13 -2.55
C ASP A 43 -7.10 15.67 -2.14
N TYR A 44 -7.57 14.73 -2.97
CA TYR A 44 -7.34 13.31 -2.67
C TYR A 44 -5.87 12.89 -2.82
N PHE A 45 -5.06 13.64 -3.57
CA PHE A 45 -3.64 13.34 -3.68
C PHE A 45 -2.90 13.61 -2.37
N GLU A 46 -3.13 14.77 -1.76
CA GLU A 46 -2.57 15.09 -0.45
C GLU A 46 -3.14 14.16 0.64
N ASN A 47 -4.42 13.80 0.55
CA ASN A 47 -5.02 12.78 1.42
C ASN A 47 -4.27 11.45 1.36
N SER A 48 -3.99 10.96 0.15
CA SER A 48 -3.27 9.68 -0.06
C SER A 48 -1.81 9.78 0.37
N ARG A 49 -1.18 10.95 0.20
CA ARG A 49 0.14 11.23 0.76
C ARG A 49 0.13 11.08 2.28
N ARG A 50 -0.84 11.66 2.96
CA ARG A 50 -0.98 11.57 4.42
C ARG A 50 -1.24 10.14 4.89
N ALA A 51 -2.09 9.39 4.21
CA ALA A 51 -2.32 7.98 4.50
C ALA A 51 -1.02 7.14 4.35
N THR A 52 -0.22 7.41 3.31
CA THR A 52 1.09 6.79 3.09
C THR A 52 2.05 7.09 4.24
N LEU A 53 2.16 8.35 4.65
CA LEU A 53 3.03 8.76 5.76
C LEU A 53 2.57 8.17 7.10
N ALA A 54 1.25 8.11 7.33
CA ALA A 54 0.69 7.50 8.54
C ALA A 54 1.02 6.01 8.64
N GLN A 55 0.94 5.28 7.52
CA GLN A 55 1.25 3.86 7.53
C GLN A 55 2.74 3.59 7.71
N GLN A 56 3.63 4.40 7.10
CA GLN A 56 5.06 4.31 7.37
C GLN A 56 5.39 4.61 8.85
N ALA A 57 4.77 5.64 9.43
CA ALA A 57 4.95 5.96 10.85
C ALA A 57 4.47 4.83 11.76
N TYR A 58 3.37 4.15 11.41
CA TYR A 58 2.92 2.95 12.11
C TYR A 58 3.97 1.83 12.06
N ALA A 59 4.53 1.57 10.88
CA ALA A 59 5.56 0.54 10.71
C ALA A 59 6.84 0.88 11.49
N LEU A 60 7.22 2.15 11.54
CA LEU A 60 8.35 2.62 12.36
C LEU A 60 8.08 2.39 13.86
N ALA A 61 6.87 2.68 14.33
CA ALA A 61 6.46 2.43 15.72
C ALA A 61 6.34 0.93 16.02
N ASN A 62 6.00 0.12 15.03
CA ASN A 62 5.88 -1.33 15.04
C ASN A 62 5.23 -1.88 16.34
N PRO A 63 3.98 -1.51 16.64
CA PRO A 63 3.35 -1.91 17.91
C PRO A 63 3.13 -3.41 18.02
N GLY A 64 3.07 -4.13 16.90
CA GLY A 64 3.02 -5.60 16.86
C GLY A 64 4.34 -6.27 17.19
N GLY A 65 5.46 -5.56 17.09
CA GLY A 65 6.82 -6.11 17.25
C GLY A 65 7.12 -7.15 16.17
N TRP A 66 6.75 -6.85 14.91
CA TRP A 66 6.99 -7.71 13.76
C TRP A 66 8.43 -7.58 13.25
N ASN A 67 9.02 -8.70 12.84
CA ASN A 67 10.36 -8.70 12.26
C ASN A 67 10.37 -7.94 10.93
N ASP A 68 11.47 -7.22 10.65
CA ASP A 68 11.66 -6.39 9.46
C ASP A 68 10.58 -5.32 9.18
N MET A 69 9.56 -5.17 10.01
CA MET A 69 8.64 -4.05 9.90
C MET A 69 9.25 -2.84 10.61
N ASP A 70 9.63 -1.83 9.83
CA ASP A 70 10.28 -0.61 10.32
C ASP A 70 10.02 0.58 9.37
N GLY A 71 10.69 1.71 9.56
CA GLY A 71 10.52 2.88 8.71
C GLY A 71 11.05 2.70 7.28
N GLU A 72 11.86 1.66 7.01
CA GLU A 72 12.38 1.33 5.68
C GLU A 72 11.61 0.18 5.01
N ILE A 73 11.10 -0.77 5.77
CA ILE A 73 10.30 -1.90 5.25
C ILE A 73 8.91 -1.82 5.84
N TRP A 74 7.94 -1.52 5.00
CA TRP A 74 6.55 -1.31 5.36
C TRP A 74 5.63 -1.50 4.15
N GLY A 75 4.35 -1.64 4.40
CA GLY A 75 3.31 -1.71 3.38
C GLY A 75 2.22 -2.70 3.75
N LEU A 76 1.09 -2.17 4.22
CA LEU A 76 -0.08 -2.95 4.58
C LEU A 76 -1.22 -2.65 3.61
N THR A 77 -1.68 -3.69 2.92
CA THR A 77 -2.83 -3.62 2.01
C THR A 77 -3.50 -5.00 1.95
N ALA A 78 -4.54 -5.15 1.15
CA ALA A 78 -5.08 -6.46 0.85
C ALA A 78 -4.02 -7.28 0.13
N CYS A 79 -3.75 -8.48 0.62
CA CYS A 79 -2.77 -9.40 0.08
C CYS A 79 -3.00 -10.80 0.64
N ASP A 80 -2.36 -11.79 0.05
CA ASP A 80 -2.34 -13.15 0.55
C ASP A 80 -1.52 -13.27 1.84
N GLY A 81 -1.63 -14.38 2.50
CA GLY A 81 -0.89 -14.69 3.71
C GLY A 81 -0.69 -16.19 3.89
N PRO A 82 0.03 -16.61 4.92
CA PRO A 82 0.40 -18.02 5.08
C PRO A 82 -0.77 -18.96 5.28
N GLY A 83 -1.92 -18.44 5.72
CA GLY A 83 -3.11 -19.25 6.03
C GLY A 83 -3.72 -18.92 7.38
N GLU A 84 -4.86 -19.50 7.69
CA GLU A 84 -5.51 -19.42 9.01
C GLU A 84 -4.71 -20.26 10.04
N ILE A 85 -3.54 -19.76 10.43
CA ILE A 85 -2.56 -20.48 11.24
C ILE A 85 -2.35 -19.77 12.58
N THR A 86 -2.41 -20.52 13.66
CA THR A 86 -1.93 -20.09 14.98
C THR A 86 -0.59 -20.77 15.26
N GLY A 87 0.46 -20.01 15.46
CA GLY A 87 1.80 -20.54 15.61
C GLY A 87 2.83 -19.51 16.08
N PRO A 88 4.09 -19.90 16.21
CA PRO A 88 5.14 -19.03 16.72
C PRO A 88 5.51 -17.94 15.71
N ASP A 89 5.82 -16.76 16.23
CA ASP A 89 6.56 -15.72 15.53
C ASP A 89 8.08 -15.84 15.78
N HIS A 90 8.85 -14.95 15.21
CA HIS A 90 10.32 -14.89 15.30
C HIS A 90 10.85 -14.73 16.74
N LEU A 91 10.01 -14.35 17.70
CA LEU A 91 10.32 -14.26 19.13
C LEU A 91 9.72 -15.42 19.93
N GLY A 92 9.16 -16.45 19.27
CA GLY A 92 8.49 -17.57 19.91
C GLY A 92 7.11 -17.27 20.50
N ARG A 93 6.57 -16.08 20.26
CA ARG A 93 5.23 -15.70 20.75
C ARG A 93 4.17 -16.35 19.86
N THR A 94 3.12 -16.90 20.46
CA THR A 94 1.98 -17.42 19.70
C THR A 94 1.22 -16.28 19.03
N ARG A 95 1.11 -16.33 17.72
CA ARG A 95 0.41 -15.36 16.89
C ARG A 95 -0.63 -16.06 16.01
N ARG A 96 -1.62 -15.28 15.58
CA ARG A 96 -2.60 -15.73 14.60
C ARG A 96 -2.32 -15.04 13.28
N PHE A 97 -1.90 -15.82 12.29
CA PHE A 97 -1.70 -15.41 10.91
C PHE A 97 -2.97 -15.68 10.10
N ARG A 98 -3.16 -14.96 9.05
CA ARG A 98 -4.34 -15.06 8.19
C ARG A 98 -3.93 -15.46 6.77
N ASP A 99 -4.87 -16.03 6.08
CA ASP A 99 -4.93 -16.18 4.65
C ASP A 99 -5.07 -14.82 3.95
N TYR A 100 -5.71 -14.73 2.79
CA TYR A 100 -6.03 -13.43 2.21
C TYR A 100 -6.74 -12.53 3.21
N LYS A 101 -6.21 -11.31 3.38
CA LYS A 101 -6.81 -10.33 4.29
C LYS A 101 -6.52 -8.90 3.84
N ALA A 102 -7.51 -8.00 4.03
CA ALA A 102 -7.29 -6.57 3.92
C ALA A 102 -6.50 -6.09 5.15
N ARG A 103 -5.17 -6.09 5.03
CA ARG A 103 -4.25 -5.59 6.05
C ARG A 103 -4.12 -4.09 5.94
N GLY A 104 -3.96 -3.41 7.08
CA GLY A 104 -3.85 -1.97 7.10
C GLY A 104 -3.68 -1.39 8.49
N ALA A 105 -3.12 -0.19 8.54
CA ALA A 105 -3.00 0.62 9.75
C ALA A 105 -3.70 1.96 9.52
N GLY A 106 -4.69 2.28 10.34
CA GLY A 106 -5.52 3.47 10.12
C GLY A 106 -6.65 3.60 11.14
N LEU A 107 -7.52 4.58 10.91
CA LEU A 107 -8.64 4.90 11.80
C LEU A 107 -9.74 3.84 11.80
N VAL A 108 -9.95 3.15 10.67
CA VAL A 108 -10.98 2.13 10.51
C VAL A 108 -10.42 0.95 9.72
N ASP A 109 -10.97 -0.23 9.95
CA ASP A 109 -10.60 -1.48 9.26
C ASP A 109 -9.12 -1.86 9.41
N ALA A 110 -8.49 -1.47 10.53
CA ALA A 110 -7.11 -1.79 10.82
C ALA A 110 -6.96 -3.30 11.15
N PHE A 111 -5.99 -3.92 10.49
CA PHE A 111 -5.59 -5.30 10.75
C PHE A 111 -4.12 -5.50 10.38
N ASP A 112 -3.35 -6.13 11.26
CA ASP A 112 -1.94 -6.41 11.07
C ASP A 112 -1.56 -7.74 11.71
N ASP A 113 -0.98 -8.63 10.94
CA ASP A 113 -0.41 -9.92 11.36
C ASP A 113 1.07 -10.06 10.98
N GLY A 114 1.71 -8.92 10.66
CA GLY A 114 3.11 -8.87 10.26
C GLY A 114 3.35 -9.19 8.78
N THR A 115 2.29 -9.41 7.98
CA THR A 115 2.43 -9.65 6.55
C THR A 115 2.51 -8.32 5.80
N ILE A 116 3.55 -8.16 5.00
CA ILE A 116 3.86 -6.95 4.23
C ILE A 116 3.67 -7.23 2.74
N ALA A 117 2.96 -6.35 2.05
CA ALA A 117 2.80 -6.36 0.61
C ALA A 117 3.64 -5.24 -0.03
N PRO A 118 4.63 -5.55 -0.86
CA PRO A 118 5.48 -4.55 -1.52
C PRO A 118 4.68 -3.51 -2.31
N THR A 119 3.58 -3.91 -2.94
CA THR A 119 2.71 -3.02 -3.72
C THR A 119 2.19 -1.85 -2.89
N ALA A 120 1.89 -2.04 -1.61
CA ALA A 120 1.38 -0.99 -0.73
C ALA A 120 2.35 0.20 -0.61
N ALA A 121 3.64 -0.09 -0.42
CA ALA A 121 4.66 0.94 -0.37
C ALA A 121 4.97 1.48 -1.78
N LEU A 122 5.22 0.61 -2.75
CA LEU A 122 5.76 1.00 -4.07
C LEU A 122 4.74 1.74 -4.93
N SER A 123 3.47 1.38 -4.86
CA SER A 123 2.39 2.12 -5.54
C SER A 123 2.11 3.49 -4.92
N SER A 124 2.68 3.79 -3.76
CA SER A 124 2.65 5.12 -3.14
C SER A 124 3.73 6.09 -3.67
N LEU A 125 4.56 5.67 -4.64
CA LEU A 125 5.71 6.45 -5.09
C LEU A 125 5.38 7.91 -5.46
N PRO A 126 4.31 8.23 -6.21
CA PRO A 126 4.01 9.63 -6.52
C PRO A 126 3.65 10.48 -5.29
N PHE A 127 3.10 9.86 -4.25
CA PHE A 127 2.64 10.57 -3.05
C PHE A 127 3.78 10.99 -2.13
N ALA A 128 4.77 10.11 -1.95
CA ALA A 128 5.87 10.31 -1.01
C ALA A 128 7.18 9.66 -1.51
N PRO A 129 7.77 10.15 -2.64
CA PRO A 129 8.95 9.54 -3.23
C PRO A 129 10.15 9.51 -2.27
N GLU A 130 10.26 10.50 -1.40
CA GLU A 130 11.29 10.60 -0.35
C GLU A 130 11.22 9.47 0.69
N ARG A 131 10.07 8.79 0.80
CA ARG A 131 9.84 7.65 1.69
C ARG A 131 9.90 6.33 0.93
N VAL A 132 9.30 6.28 -0.26
CA VAL A 132 9.16 5.05 -1.03
C VAL A 132 10.47 4.60 -1.68
N LEU A 133 11.30 5.53 -2.18
CA LEU A 133 12.58 5.15 -2.79
C LEU A 133 13.56 4.50 -1.81
N PRO A 134 13.73 4.95 -0.56
CA PRO A 134 14.46 4.22 0.47
C PRO A 134 13.88 2.83 0.72
N THR A 135 12.55 2.70 0.80
CA THR A 135 11.85 1.43 1.00
C THR A 135 12.14 0.43 -0.11
N LEU A 136 12.05 0.84 -1.38
CA LEU A 136 12.42 0.01 -2.52
C LEU A 136 13.85 -0.53 -2.39
N ARG A 137 14.79 0.34 -2.04
CA ARG A 137 16.21 -0.04 -1.87
C ARG A 137 16.41 -0.99 -0.69
N ALA A 138 15.73 -0.74 0.43
CA ALA A 138 15.80 -1.57 1.62
C ALA A 138 15.22 -2.97 1.35
N MET A 139 14.05 -3.08 0.75
CA MET A 139 13.44 -4.35 0.36
C MET A 139 14.38 -5.17 -0.53
N ARG A 140 14.98 -4.56 -1.54
CA ARG A 140 15.93 -5.25 -2.43
C ARG A 140 17.22 -5.65 -1.73
N ARG A 141 17.77 -4.80 -0.88
CA ARG A 141 19.04 -5.04 -0.18
C ARG A 141 18.91 -6.08 0.93
N ARG A 142 17.86 -5.95 1.77
CA ARG A 142 17.67 -6.78 2.97
C ARG A 142 17.01 -8.12 2.66
N LEU A 143 16.02 -8.14 1.77
CA LEU A 143 15.19 -9.30 1.51
C LEU A 143 15.51 -9.97 0.14
N GLY A 144 16.10 -9.23 -0.77
CA GLY A 144 16.72 -9.72 -1.99
C GLY A 144 15.81 -10.61 -2.83
N ARG A 145 16.36 -11.76 -3.24
CA ARG A 145 15.68 -12.72 -4.12
C ARG A 145 14.53 -13.47 -3.45
N ALA A 146 14.36 -13.39 -2.15
CA ALA A 146 13.20 -13.97 -1.50
C ALA A 146 11.91 -13.33 -2.00
N ILE A 147 11.89 -11.99 -2.15
CA ILE A 147 10.71 -11.23 -2.51
C ILE A 147 10.76 -10.52 -3.87
N TYR A 148 11.92 -10.49 -4.55
CA TYR A 148 12.10 -9.84 -5.84
C TYR A 148 12.80 -10.77 -6.83
N GLN A 149 12.09 -11.18 -7.88
CA GLN A 149 12.55 -12.17 -8.84
C GLN A 149 12.24 -11.72 -10.28
N ARG A 150 12.09 -12.71 -11.19
CA ARG A 150 11.92 -12.49 -12.64
C ARG A 150 10.81 -11.50 -13.03
N TYR A 151 9.67 -11.56 -12.35
CA TYR A 151 8.49 -10.75 -12.69
C TYR A 151 8.26 -9.56 -11.75
N GLY A 152 9.24 -9.22 -10.91
CA GLY A 152 9.16 -8.13 -9.95
C GLY A 152 9.04 -8.62 -8.51
N PHE A 153 8.27 -7.91 -7.70
CA PHE A 153 8.00 -8.30 -6.32
C PHE A 153 6.90 -9.36 -6.27
N VAL A 154 7.00 -10.31 -5.36
CA VAL A 154 5.89 -11.21 -5.00
C VAL A 154 4.75 -10.40 -4.35
N ASP A 155 3.55 -10.99 -4.26
CA ASP A 155 2.41 -10.31 -3.62
C ASP A 155 2.74 -9.91 -2.18
N ALA A 156 3.14 -10.85 -1.34
CA ALA A 156 3.37 -10.59 0.08
C ALA A 156 4.47 -11.46 0.69
N PHE A 157 4.90 -11.07 1.91
CA PHE A 157 5.84 -11.85 2.72
C PHE A 157 5.62 -11.56 4.22
N ASN A 158 6.07 -12.48 5.07
CA ASN A 158 6.03 -12.33 6.53
C ASN A 158 7.28 -12.91 7.16
N THR A 159 8.24 -12.06 7.47
CA THR A 159 9.51 -12.45 8.10
C THR A 159 9.38 -12.76 9.60
N SER A 160 8.20 -12.55 10.18
CA SER A 160 7.91 -12.97 11.55
C SER A 160 7.39 -14.40 11.65
N PHE A 161 6.85 -14.96 10.59
CA PHE A 161 6.23 -16.28 10.58
C PHE A 161 7.27 -17.39 10.84
N ARG A 162 7.01 -18.27 11.84
CA ARG A 162 7.91 -19.37 12.22
C ARG A 162 7.20 -20.71 12.43
N ALA A 163 5.96 -20.85 11.99
CA ALA A 163 5.22 -22.11 12.06
C ALA A 163 5.70 -23.08 10.94
N GLU A 164 6.93 -23.56 11.04
CA GLU A 164 7.48 -24.56 10.15
C GLU A 164 6.62 -25.83 10.14
N GLY A 165 6.39 -26.40 8.96
CA GLY A 165 5.55 -27.59 8.79
C GLY A 165 4.04 -27.32 8.84
N ALA A 166 3.59 -26.08 9.09
CA ALA A 166 2.19 -25.74 8.98
C ALA A 166 1.68 -25.91 7.54
N LYS A 167 0.41 -26.30 7.41
CA LYS A 167 -0.25 -26.36 6.09
C LYS A 167 -0.54 -24.93 5.65
N LEU A 168 0.25 -24.42 4.71
CA LEU A 168 0.07 -23.11 4.12
C LEU A 168 -1.10 -23.11 3.14
N SER A 169 -1.83 -21.99 3.02
CA SER A 169 -2.80 -21.76 1.95
C SER A 169 -2.09 -21.45 0.65
N ASP A 170 -1.12 -20.53 0.70
CA ASP A 170 -0.33 -20.06 -0.42
C ASP A 170 1.13 -19.88 -0.02
N GLY A 171 2.00 -19.70 -1.03
CA GLY A 171 3.39 -19.40 -0.82
C GLY A 171 4.20 -20.56 -0.24
N ARG A 172 5.29 -20.23 0.43
CA ARG A 172 6.23 -21.21 1.02
C ARG A 172 6.92 -20.67 2.26
N TYR A 173 7.29 -21.58 3.15
CA TYR A 173 8.18 -21.28 4.25
C TYR A 173 9.65 -21.35 3.79
N LEU A 174 10.42 -20.35 4.14
CA LEU A 174 11.87 -20.33 3.94
C LEU A 174 12.57 -20.29 5.29
N ALA A 175 13.37 -21.32 5.59
CA ALA A 175 14.12 -21.41 6.84
C ALA A 175 14.99 -20.16 7.05
N GLY A 176 14.94 -19.59 8.24
CA GLY A 176 15.65 -18.35 8.58
C GLY A 176 15.02 -17.05 8.04
N PHE A 177 14.10 -17.13 7.08
CA PHE A 177 13.39 -15.97 6.55
C PHE A 177 11.96 -15.84 7.13
N GLY A 178 11.13 -16.86 6.92
CA GLY A 178 9.73 -16.88 7.26
C GLY A 178 8.86 -17.31 6.09
N TRP A 179 7.66 -16.77 5.98
CA TRP A 179 6.76 -17.03 4.86
C TRP A 179 6.99 -16.03 3.72
N VAL A 180 6.89 -16.51 2.50
CA VAL A 180 6.91 -15.70 1.28
C VAL A 180 5.92 -16.26 0.28
N ASP A 181 5.16 -15.37 -0.34
CA ASP A 181 4.29 -15.73 -1.43
C ASP A 181 5.07 -16.12 -2.69
N THR A 182 4.46 -16.89 -3.56
CA THR A 182 5.03 -17.29 -4.87
C THR A 182 4.34 -16.59 -6.03
N ASP A 183 3.26 -15.88 -5.78
CA ASP A 183 2.42 -15.28 -6.79
C ASP A 183 2.89 -13.88 -7.21
N TYR A 184 2.62 -13.57 -8.48
CA TYR A 184 2.85 -12.26 -9.11
C TYR A 184 1.53 -11.77 -9.68
N LEU A 185 0.82 -11.01 -8.87
CA LEU A 185 -0.53 -10.59 -9.22
C LEU A 185 -0.52 -9.35 -10.10
N GLY A 186 -1.34 -9.35 -11.14
CA GLY A 186 -1.49 -8.18 -12.03
C GLY A 186 -2.02 -6.96 -11.30
N ILE A 187 -2.84 -7.18 -10.27
CA ILE A 187 -3.39 -6.11 -9.42
C ILE A 187 -2.33 -5.42 -8.56
N ASP A 188 -1.16 -6.03 -8.36
CA ASP A 188 -0.02 -5.46 -7.63
C ASP A 188 1.01 -4.87 -8.57
N GLN A 189 1.45 -5.65 -9.56
CA GLN A 189 2.46 -5.24 -10.52
C GLN A 189 1.96 -4.05 -11.36
N GLY A 190 0.69 -4.05 -11.74
CA GLY A 190 0.06 -2.97 -12.50
C GLY A 190 0.18 -1.61 -11.81
N PRO A 191 -0.33 -1.44 -10.58
CA PRO A 191 -0.17 -0.22 -9.82
C PRO A 191 1.28 0.19 -9.57
N ILE A 192 2.19 -0.75 -9.26
CA ILE A 192 3.62 -0.44 -9.12
C ILE A 192 4.16 0.21 -10.39
N VAL A 193 4.00 -0.44 -11.55
CA VAL A 193 4.53 0.05 -12.83
C VAL A 193 3.85 1.34 -13.26
N ALA A 194 2.53 1.42 -13.11
CA ALA A 194 1.74 2.58 -13.50
C ALA A 194 2.08 3.82 -12.65
N MET A 195 2.22 3.65 -11.34
CA MET A 195 2.56 4.76 -10.45
C MET A 195 4.03 5.18 -10.58
N ILE A 196 4.95 4.27 -10.90
CA ILE A 196 6.31 4.63 -11.30
C ILE A 196 6.28 5.48 -12.59
N SER A 197 5.49 5.08 -13.59
CA SER A 197 5.32 5.85 -14.82
C SER A 197 4.72 7.23 -14.56
N ASN A 198 3.69 7.31 -13.73
CA ASN A 198 3.09 8.58 -13.34
C ASN A 198 4.08 9.48 -12.59
N HIS A 199 4.90 8.92 -11.70
CA HIS A 199 5.94 9.68 -11.01
C HIS A 199 7.03 10.22 -11.96
N ARG A 200 7.44 9.43 -12.95
CA ARG A 200 8.54 9.78 -13.86
C ARG A 200 8.14 10.79 -14.93
N ASN A 201 6.97 10.66 -15.52
CA ASN A 201 6.60 11.44 -16.71
C ASN A 201 5.10 11.67 -16.86
N GLU A 202 4.29 11.29 -15.87
CA GLU A 202 2.82 11.46 -15.86
C GLU A 202 2.09 10.80 -17.05
N LEU A 203 2.68 9.75 -17.64
CA LEU A 203 2.18 9.20 -18.91
C LEU A 203 0.70 8.82 -18.83
N ILE A 204 0.30 8.06 -17.81
CA ILE A 204 -1.07 7.60 -17.67
C ILE A 204 -1.99 8.79 -17.35
N TRP A 205 -1.60 9.64 -16.41
CA TRP A 205 -2.39 10.82 -16.06
C TRP A 205 -2.59 11.78 -17.24
N ARG A 206 -1.55 12.06 -18.02
CA ARG A 206 -1.67 12.91 -19.23
C ARG A 206 -2.59 12.29 -20.27
N THR A 207 -2.52 10.96 -20.43
CA THR A 207 -3.38 10.22 -21.36
C THR A 207 -4.83 10.28 -20.90
N MET A 208 -5.07 9.98 -19.63
CA MET A 208 -6.43 9.95 -19.06
C MET A 208 -7.10 11.33 -19.01
N LYS A 209 -6.35 12.40 -18.75
CA LYS A 209 -6.87 13.78 -18.79
C LYS A 209 -7.44 14.18 -20.17
N ARG A 210 -6.98 13.55 -21.24
CA ARG A 210 -7.46 13.80 -22.61
C ARG A 210 -8.80 13.13 -22.92
N LEU A 211 -9.30 12.25 -22.05
CA LEU A 211 -10.54 11.52 -22.26
C LEU A 211 -11.76 12.39 -21.84
N PRO A 212 -12.60 12.82 -22.80
CA PRO A 212 -13.78 13.64 -22.46
C PRO A 212 -14.75 12.90 -21.52
N ALA A 213 -14.82 11.57 -21.62
CA ALA A 213 -15.67 10.75 -20.75
C ALA A 213 -15.22 10.84 -19.28
N LEU A 214 -13.89 10.78 -19.01
CA LEU A 214 -13.37 10.93 -17.66
C LEU A 214 -13.67 12.31 -17.10
N ARG A 215 -13.41 13.37 -17.85
CA ARG A 215 -13.70 14.75 -17.45
C ARG A 215 -15.18 14.90 -17.08
N ARG A 216 -16.11 14.48 -17.97
CA ARG A 216 -17.56 14.54 -17.70
C ARG A 216 -17.94 13.70 -16.47
N GLY A 217 -17.35 12.53 -16.29
CA GLY A 217 -17.59 11.67 -15.12
C GLY A 217 -17.22 12.36 -13.82
N LEU A 218 -16.01 12.93 -13.74
CA LEU A 218 -15.55 13.66 -12.57
C LEU A 218 -16.40 14.90 -12.27
N GLN A 219 -16.77 15.68 -13.29
CA GLN A 219 -17.66 16.84 -13.13
C GLN A 219 -19.03 16.43 -12.61
N ARG A 220 -19.63 15.34 -13.13
CA ARG A 220 -20.90 14.79 -12.62
C ARG A 220 -20.78 14.26 -11.20
N ALA A 221 -19.61 13.77 -10.81
CA ALA A 221 -19.31 13.37 -9.43
C ALA A 221 -19.03 14.57 -8.50
N GLY A 222 -19.16 15.80 -9.00
CA GLY A 222 -19.01 17.04 -8.22
C GLY A 222 -17.58 17.51 -8.03
N PHE A 223 -16.63 17.00 -8.81
CA PHE A 223 -15.26 17.52 -8.82
C PHE A 223 -15.17 18.83 -9.60
N THR A 224 -14.39 19.76 -9.05
CA THR A 224 -14.07 21.07 -9.65
C THR A 224 -12.59 21.40 -9.41
N GLY A 225 -12.08 22.42 -10.09
CA GLY A 225 -10.71 22.92 -9.92
C GLY A 225 -9.68 22.26 -10.84
N GLY A 226 -8.44 22.70 -10.72
CA GLY A 226 -7.29 22.18 -11.41
C GLY A 226 -7.49 21.96 -12.91
N TRP A 227 -7.03 20.83 -13.43
CA TRP A 227 -7.08 20.50 -14.85
C TRP A 227 -8.52 20.30 -15.41
N LEU A 228 -9.55 20.24 -14.57
CA LEU A 228 -10.93 20.18 -15.02
C LEU A 228 -11.43 21.54 -15.55
N GLU A 229 -10.80 22.64 -15.16
CA GLU A 229 -11.16 24.02 -15.55
C GLU A 229 -10.28 24.58 -16.68
N THR A 230 -9.16 23.91 -16.97
CA THR A 230 -8.33 24.27 -18.14
C THR A 230 -8.87 23.62 -19.40
N ALA A 231 -8.92 24.41 -20.50
CA ALA A 231 -9.37 23.94 -21.80
C ALA A 231 -8.45 22.85 -22.39
#